data_5fdc43687013b62809a38fdc76e51259
#
_entry.id   5fdc43687013b62809a38fdc76e51259
#
_cell.length_a   1.000
_cell.length_b   1.000
_cell.length_c   1.000
_cell.angle_alpha   90.00
_cell.angle_beta   90.00
_cell.angle_gamma   90.00
#
_symmetry.space_group_name_H-M   'P 1'
#
loop_
_entity.id
_entity.type
_entity.pdbx_description
1 polymer ?
#
loop_
_entity_poly.entity_id
_entity_poly.type
_entity_poly.pdbx_seq_one_letter_code
_entity_poly.pdbx_strand_id
1 'polypeptide(L)'
;MEAEITNATKKGKTVGKKRILQLLLAIALIGGSAYLLKGDVWTFWTWWLLAGVLGLCAMPLTGRLFQGFADKGWIFSKALAIAVTGFFTWFLVSIKLAAFTTLTCVAVVLIFVVCCILLFLHQSRQGIWCMPEGHGDLIFWEEVIFFAAFLMWTYFAGFHPQAYGTEKFMDYGFMEAMMRSTTLPATDLWYSQGKINYYYGGQYFAVFLTKLSVTKVAKTYNLMRTFVAAFAFAMPFSLVYQMVRDRMYGQLTGKKRCVPPMAGLTAGISLSLAGNGHYIVYRWVLPWIQKLQGGESDSGYWFPDATRSVSYTHLRA
;
A
#
# COMPACT_ATOMS: atom_id res chain seq x y z
N MET A 1 -34.95 1.05 35.41
CA MET A 1 -35.60 1.38 34.13
C MET A 1 -35.20 2.76 33.59
N GLU A 2 -35.42 3.88 34.34
CA GLU A 2 -35.01 5.23 33.85
C GLU A 2 -33.48 5.39 33.68
N ALA A 3 -32.66 4.85 34.56
CA ALA A 3 -31.18 4.89 34.44
C ALA A 3 -30.67 4.09 33.25
N GLU A 4 -31.31 2.99 32.87
CA GLU A 4 -30.97 2.19 31.69
C GLU A 4 -31.36 2.90 30.38
N ILE A 5 -32.54 3.55 30.37
CA ILE A 5 -33.01 4.34 29.22
C ILE A 5 -32.07 5.55 29.02
N THR A 6 -31.68 6.23 30.09
CA THR A 6 -30.75 7.38 30.06
C THR A 6 -29.35 6.94 29.56
N ASN A 7 -28.85 5.80 30.01
CA ASN A 7 -27.56 5.23 29.52
C ASN A 7 -27.62 4.78 28.06
N ALA A 8 -28.71 4.16 27.65
CA ALA A 8 -28.90 3.76 26.24
C ALA A 8 -28.98 4.99 25.31
N THR A 9 -29.69 6.05 25.72
CA THR A 9 -29.81 7.31 24.96
C THR A 9 -28.47 8.06 24.89
N LYS A 10 -27.70 8.06 25.97
CA LYS A 10 -26.35 8.66 26.01
C LYS A 10 -25.37 7.90 25.12
N LYS A 11 -25.42 6.56 25.14
CA LYS A 11 -24.63 5.67 24.28
C LYS A 11 -24.99 5.85 22.80
N GLY A 12 -26.26 5.95 22.46
CA GLY A 12 -26.74 6.22 21.08
C GLY A 12 -26.26 7.58 20.54
N LYS A 13 -26.35 8.66 21.35
CA LYS A 13 -25.85 9.99 20.99
C LYS A 13 -24.32 10.02 20.77
N THR A 14 -23.56 9.26 21.57
CA THR A 14 -22.08 9.19 21.45
C THR A 14 -21.68 8.42 20.18
N VAL A 15 -22.36 7.33 19.85
CA VAL A 15 -22.14 6.57 18.60
C VAL A 15 -22.47 7.42 17.38
N GLY A 16 -23.56 8.19 17.42
CA GLY A 16 -23.94 9.10 16.33
C GLY A 16 -22.87 10.18 16.06
N LYS A 17 -22.38 10.84 17.11
CA LYS A 17 -21.30 11.84 17.00
C LYS A 17 -20.01 11.26 16.38
N LYS A 18 -19.62 10.05 16.78
CA LYS A 18 -18.44 9.37 16.25
C LYS A 18 -18.57 9.11 14.75
N ARG A 19 -19.72 8.59 14.31
CA ARG A 19 -19.96 8.31 12.87
C ARG A 19 -19.97 9.60 12.02
N ILE A 20 -20.54 10.69 12.56
CA ILE A 20 -20.49 11.99 11.88
C ILE A 20 -19.05 12.46 11.72
N LEU A 21 -18.22 12.35 12.76
CA LEU A 21 -16.80 12.71 12.68
C LEU A 21 -16.04 11.85 11.67
N GLN A 22 -16.28 10.55 11.62
CA GLN A 22 -15.71 9.64 10.63
C GLN A 22 -16.10 10.03 9.21
N LEU A 23 -17.37 10.37 8.98
CA LEU A 23 -17.86 10.82 7.69
C LEU A 23 -17.22 12.15 7.28
N LEU A 24 -17.13 13.11 8.17
CA LEU A 24 -16.47 14.40 7.92
C LEU A 24 -14.99 14.21 7.57
N LEU A 25 -14.28 13.33 8.28
CA LEU A 25 -12.90 13.00 7.98
C LEU A 25 -12.76 12.34 6.60
N ALA A 26 -13.64 11.40 6.24
CA ALA A 26 -13.63 10.76 4.92
C ALA A 26 -13.87 11.79 3.81
N ILE A 27 -14.85 12.69 3.98
CA ILE A 27 -15.13 13.78 3.03
C ILE A 27 -13.92 14.71 2.91
N ALA A 28 -13.28 15.06 4.04
CA ALA A 28 -12.10 15.93 4.05
C ALA A 28 -10.91 15.28 3.33
N LEU A 29 -10.69 13.97 3.50
CA LEU A 29 -9.63 13.23 2.79
C LEU A 29 -9.91 13.12 1.29
N ILE A 30 -11.13 12.81 0.88
CA ILE A 30 -11.53 12.73 -0.52
C ILE A 30 -11.43 14.12 -1.17
N GLY A 31 -11.98 15.15 -0.55
CA GLY A 31 -11.90 16.52 -1.05
C GLY A 31 -10.47 17.06 -1.07
N GLY A 32 -9.69 16.77 -0.02
CA GLY A 32 -8.27 17.11 0.05
C GLY A 32 -7.45 16.43 -1.05
N SER A 33 -7.71 15.16 -1.33
CA SER A 33 -7.05 14.44 -2.44
C SER A 33 -7.38 15.03 -3.80
N ALA A 34 -8.63 15.45 -4.03
CA ALA A 34 -9.04 16.11 -5.27
C ALA A 34 -8.33 17.47 -5.45
N TYR A 35 -8.21 18.25 -4.37
CA TYR A 35 -7.52 19.53 -4.38
C TYR A 35 -6.01 19.37 -4.62
N LEU A 36 -5.36 18.41 -3.97
CA LEU A 36 -3.91 18.20 -4.03
C LEU A 36 -3.45 17.57 -5.35
N LEU A 37 -4.18 16.56 -5.84
CA LEU A 37 -3.77 15.76 -7.01
C LEU A 37 -4.34 16.26 -8.33
N LYS A 38 -5.33 17.16 -8.29
CA LYS A 38 -5.91 17.80 -9.49
C LYS A 38 -6.28 16.75 -10.58
N GLY A 39 -5.69 16.87 -11.78
CA GLY A 39 -5.95 16.00 -12.93
C GLY A 39 -5.52 14.52 -12.74
N ASP A 40 -4.73 14.20 -11.71
CA ASP A 40 -4.26 12.83 -11.44
C ASP A 40 -5.13 12.10 -10.42
N VAL A 41 -6.06 12.81 -9.78
CA VAL A 41 -6.92 12.25 -8.72
C VAL A 41 -7.73 11.04 -9.18
N TRP A 42 -8.21 11.01 -10.41
CA TRP A 42 -8.98 9.88 -10.94
C TRP A 42 -8.16 8.59 -10.99
N THR A 43 -6.90 8.66 -11.41
CA THR A 43 -6.01 7.50 -11.43
C THR A 43 -5.73 7.00 -10.01
N PHE A 44 -5.51 7.93 -9.07
CA PHE A 44 -5.32 7.64 -7.65
C PHE A 44 -6.56 6.94 -7.05
N TRP A 45 -7.76 7.48 -7.23
CA TRP A 45 -9.00 6.88 -6.73
C TRP A 45 -9.29 5.53 -7.36
N THR A 46 -9.04 5.39 -8.66
CA THR A 46 -9.24 4.12 -9.36
C THR A 46 -8.38 3.01 -8.75
N TRP A 47 -7.11 3.29 -8.43
CA TRP A 47 -6.24 2.31 -7.80
C TRP A 47 -6.63 2.01 -6.35
N TRP A 48 -7.00 3.02 -5.60
CA TRP A 48 -7.49 2.84 -4.23
C TRP A 48 -8.78 2.01 -4.20
N LEU A 49 -9.75 2.33 -5.05
CA LEU A 49 -11.01 1.59 -5.17
C LEU A 49 -10.80 0.17 -5.67
N LEU A 50 -9.94 -0.02 -6.69
CA LEU A 50 -9.59 -1.35 -7.22
C LEU A 50 -9.02 -2.23 -6.10
N ALA A 51 -8.06 -1.71 -5.33
CA ALA A 51 -7.51 -2.44 -4.19
C ALA A 51 -8.56 -2.74 -3.11
N GLY A 52 -9.45 -1.79 -2.83
CA GLY A 52 -10.55 -1.97 -1.88
C GLY A 52 -11.53 -3.06 -2.32
N VAL A 53 -11.95 -3.05 -3.59
CA VAL A 53 -12.84 -4.07 -4.16
C VAL A 53 -12.17 -5.45 -4.16
N LEU A 54 -10.93 -5.53 -4.63
CA LEU A 54 -10.17 -6.79 -4.63
C LEU A 54 -9.99 -7.32 -3.20
N GLY A 55 -9.66 -6.44 -2.25
CA GLY A 55 -9.53 -6.80 -0.85
C GLY A 55 -10.85 -7.33 -0.26
N LEU A 56 -11.96 -6.64 -0.53
CA LEU A 56 -13.28 -7.09 -0.08
C LEU A 56 -13.63 -8.49 -0.63
N CYS A 57 -13.36 -8.73 -1.90
CA CYS A 57 -13.56 -10.04 -2.51
C CYS A 57 -12.67 -11.12 -1.88
N ALA A 58 -11.46 -10.77 -1.42
CA ALA A 58 -10.53 -11.71 -0.80
C ALA A 58 -10.79 -11.96 0.69
N MET A 59 -11.72 -11.23 1.33
CA MET A 59 -12.01 -11.39 2.76
C MET A 59 -12.33 -12.84 3.19
N PRO A 60 -13.04 -13.67 2.42
CA PRO A 60 -13.24 -15.08 2.79
C PRO A 60 -11.94 -15.87 2.93
N LEU A 61 -10.93 -15.53 2.12
CA LEU A 61 -9.61 -16.15 2.17
C LEU A 61 -8.79 -15.62 3.35
N THR A 62 -8.69 -14.29 3.47
CA THR A 62 -7.91 -13.66 4.56
C THR A 62 -8.53 -13.86 5.92
N GLY A 63 -9.85 -13.81 6.03
CA GLY A 63 -10.55 -14.09 7.29
C GLY A 63 -10.27 -15.48 7.84
N ARG A 64 -9.94 -16.45 6.96
CA ARG A 64 -9.48 -17.78 7.35
C ARG A 64 -7.99 -17.82 7.71
N LEU A 65 -7.15 -17.05 7.01
CA LEU A 65 -5.72 -16.97 7.30
C LEU A 65 -5.44 -16.17 8.58
N PHE A 66 -6.18 -15.10 8.81
CA PHE A 66 -6.02 -14.16 9.92
C PHE A 66 -7.17 -14.27 10.93
N GLN A 67 -7.55 -15.48 11.33
CA GLN A 67 -8.71 -15.71 12.21
C GLN A 67 -8.63 -14.97 13.53
N GLY A 68 -7.43 -14.83 14.11
CA GLY A 68 -7.19 -14.09 15.34
C GLY A 68 -7.22 -12.58 15.22
N PHE A 69 -7.11 -12.03 13.99
CA PHE A 69 -7.11 -10.58 13.78
C PHE A 69 -8.52 -10.01 13.92
N ALA A 70 -8.62 -8.84 14.56
CA ALA A 70 -9.89 -8.15 14.75
C ALA A 70 -10.53 -7.69 13.44
N ASP A 71 -9.69 -7.26 12.48
CA ASP A 71 -10.05 -6.83 11.14
C ASP A 71 -10.11 -7.98 10.13
N LYS A 72 -9.81 -9.23 10.56
CA LYS A 72 -9.71 -10.41 9.69
C LYS A 72 -8.70 -10.25 8.55
N GLY A 73 -7.68 -9.42 8.76
CA GLY A 73 -6.63 -9.15 7.78
C GLY A 73 -7.06 -8.23 6.66
N TRP A 74 -7.87 -7.21 6.93
CA TRP A 74 -8.41 -6.27 5.94
C TRP A 74 -7.34 -5.65 5.04
N ILE A 75 -6.28 -5.07 5.62
CA ILE A 75 -5.21 -4.47 4.80
C ILE A 75 -4.45 -5.53 4.00
N PHE A 76 -4.22 -6.71 4.60
CA PHE A 76 -3.55 -7.83 3.93
C PHE A 76 -4.39 -8.40 2.79
N SER A 77 -5.72 -8.33 2.85
CA SER A 77 -6.62 -8.84 1.81
C SER A 77 -6.38 -8.15 0.46
N LYS A 78 -6.12 -6.86 0.47
CA LYS A 78 -5.82 -6.07 -0.74
C LYS A 78 -4.54 -6.55 -1.42
N ALA A 79 -3.46 -6.67 -0.65
CA ALA A 79 -2.17 -7.12 -1.19
C ALA A 79 -2.23 -8.59 -1.63
N LEU A 80 -2.90 -9.46 -0.86
CA LEU A 80 -3.05 -10.87 -1.20
C LEU A 80 -3.84 -11.04 -2.50
N ALA A 81 -4.96 -10.31 -2.66
CA ALA A 81 -5.74 -10.36 -3.88
C ALA A 81 -4.93 -9.93 -5.11
N ILE A 82 -4.19 -8.84 -5.02
CA ILE A 82 -3.31 -8.35 -6.09
C ILE A 82 -2.21 -9.39 -6.38
N ALA A 83 -1.56 -9.92 -5.33
CA ALA A 83 -0.48 -10.89 -5.48
C ALA A 83 -0.96 -12.18 -6.15
N VAL A 84 -2.09 -12.74 -5.70
CA VAL A 84 -2.64 -13.99 -6.25
C VAL A 84 -3.09 -13.79 -7.69
N THR A 85 -3.91 -12.78 -7.97
CA THR A 85 -4.44 -12.56 -9.31
C THR A 85 -3.35 -12.16 -10.30
N GLY A 86 -2.40 -11.32 -9.88
CA GLY A 86 -1.24 -10.97 -10.69
C GLY A 86 -0.34 -12.17 -10.96
N PHE A 87 -0.05 -12.99 -9.94
CA PHE A 87 0.76 -14.21 -10.11
C PHE A 87 0.12 -15.18 -11.10
N PHE A 88 -1.17 -15.48 -10.97
CA PHE A 88 -1.83 -16.38 -11.90
C PHE A 88 -1.90 -15.82 -13.31
N THR A 89 -2.12 -14.52 -13.48
CA THR A 89 -2.04 -13.88 -14.80
C THR A 89 -0.64 -14.02 -15.40
N TRP A 90 0.40 -13.72 -14.63
CA TRP A 90 1.79 -13.87 -15.05
C TRP A 90 2.10 -15.33 -15.44
N PHE A 91 1.70 -16.28 -14.63
CA PHE A 91 1.93 -17.70 -14.83
C PHE A 91 1.27 -18.18 -16.14
N LEU A 92 -0.03 -17.92 -16.34
CA LEU A 92 -0.75 -18.32 -17.55
C LEU A 92 -0.15 -17.74 -18.83
N VAL A 93 0.29 -16.48 -18.77
CA VAL A 93 0.93 -15.82 -19.90
C VAL A 93 2.33 -16.38 -20.15
N SER A 94 3.10 -16.65 -19.10
CA SER A 94 4.48 -17.17 -19.21
C SER A 94 4.53 -18.57 -19.77
N ILE A 95 3.55 -19.42 -19.46
CA ILE A 95 3.42 -20.77 -20.05
C ILE A 95 2.66 -20.76 -21.40
N LYS A 96 2.36 -19.56 -21.93
CA LYS A 96 1.71 -19.34 -23.24
C LYS A 96 0.27 -19.87 -23.36
N LEU A 97 -0.42 -20.09 -22.26
CA LEU A 97 -1.85 -20.45 -22.25
C LEU A 97 -2.77 -19.26 -22.49
N ALA A 98 -2.31 -18.04 -22.24
CA ALA A 98 -3.07 -16.81 -22.45
C ALA A 98 -2.17 -15.70 -22.98
N ALA A 99 -2.76 -14.70 -23.64
CA ALA A 99 -2.07 -13.48 -24.02
C ALA A 99 -2.12 -12.44 -22.89
N PHE A 100 -1.09 -11.60 -22.73
CA PHE A 100 -1.05 -10.53 -21.72
C PHE A 100 -1.92 -9.35 -22.13
N THR A 101 -3.21 -9.50 -22.02
CA THR A 101 -4.23 -8.50 -22.37
C THR A 101 -5.03 -8.07 -21.15
N THR A 102 -5.70 -6.93 -21.23
CA THR A 102 -6.67 -6.49 -20.20
C THR A 102 -7.75 -7.55 -19.97
N LEU A 103 -8.24 -8.19 -21.03
CA LEU A 103 -9.25 -9.24 -20.93
C LEU A 103 -8.74 -10.42 -20.08
N THR A 104 -7.53 -10.88 -20.30
CA THR A 104 -6.92 -11.95 -19.50
C THR A 104 -6.78 -11.54 -18.03
N CYS A 105 -6.31 -10.31 -17.76
CA CYS A 105 -6.20 -9.79 -16.39
C CYS A 105 -7.57 -9.79 -15.69
N VAL A 106 -8.61 -9.29 -16.36
CA VAL A 106 -9.99 -9.27 -15.84
C VAL A 106 -10.54 -10.68 -15.66
N ALA A 107 -10.33 -11.59 -16.63
CA ALA A 107 -10.81 -12.97 -16.51
C ALA A 107 -10.21 -13.69 -15.30
N VAL A 108 -8.90 -13.54 -15.04
CA VAL A 108 -8.25 -14.12 -13.86
C VAL A 108 -8.81 -13.51 -12.57
N VAL A 109 -9.04 -12.21 -12.53
CA VAL A 109 -9.68 -11.57 -11.37
C VAL A 109 -11.09 -12.11 -11.16
N LEU A 110 -11.90 -12.27 -12.21
CA LEU A 110 -13.25 -12.82 -12.09
C LEU A 110 -13.24 -14.26 -11.60
N ILE A 111 -12.33 -15.10 -12.09
CA ILE A 111 -12.16 -16.48 -11.59
C ILE A 111 -11.80 -16.45 -10.10
N PHE A 112 -10.87 -15.60 -9.69
CA PHE A 112 -10.51 -15.44 -8.28
C PHE A 112 -11.71 -15.02 -7.43
N VAL A 113 -12.51 -14.06 -7.88
CA VAL A 113 -13.72 -13.61 -7.19
C VAL A 113 -14.72 -14.77 -7.04
N VAL A 114 -14.95 -15.54 -8.11
CA VAL A 114 -15.83 -16.72 -8.05
C VAL A 114 -15.31 -17.75 -7.02
N CYS A 115 -14.01 -18.03 -7.02
CA CYS A 115 -13.40 -18.92 -6.03
C CYS A 115 -13.61 -18.40 -4.59
N CYS A 116 -13.45 -17.10 -4.36
CA CYS A 116 -13.68 -16.48 -3.05
C CYS A 116 -15.16 -16.53 -2.64
N ILE A 117 -16.09 -16.33 -3.56
CA ILE A 117 -17.53 -16.48 -3.30
C ILE A 117 -17.85 -17.94 -2.92
N LEU A 118 -17.34 -18.91 -3.68
CA LEU A 118 -17.55 -20.33 -3.36
C LEU A 118 -16.96 -20.68 -1.99
N LEU A 119 -15.79 -20.16 -1.67
CA LEU A 119 -15.16 -20.31 -0.36
C LEU A 119 -16.05 -19.70 0.74
N PHE A 120 -16.58 -18.50 0.55
CA PHE A 120 -17.47 -17.84 1.49
C PHE A 120 -18.74 -18.67 1.73
N LEU A 121 -19.37 -19.16 0.68
CA LEU A 121 -20.58 -19.99 0.78
C LEU A 121 -20.29 -21.31 1.51
N HIS A 122 -19.14 -21.92 1.24
CA HIS A 122 -18.70 -23.14 1.93
C HIS A 122 -18.47 -22.90 3.43
N GLN A 123 -17.77 -21.83 3.79
CA GLN A 123 -17.50 -21.44 5.17
C GLN A 123 -18.79 -21.08 5.92
N SER A 124 -19.69 -20.34 5.28
CA SER A 124 -20.98 -19.96 5.86
C SER A 124 -21.81 -21.21 6.20
N ARG A 125 -21.80 -22.23 5.33
CA ARG A 125 -22.49 -23.53 5.60
C ARG A 125 -21.89 -24.27 6.78
N GLN A 126 -20.60 -24.06 7.07
CA GLN A 126 -19.90 -24.65 8.23
C GLN A 126 -20.03 -23.79 9.50
N GLY A 127 -20.76 -22.69 9.47
CA GLY A 127 -20.86 -21.76 10.59
C GLY A 127 -19.57 -20.96 10.86
N ILE A 128 -18.64 -20.94 9.89
CA ILE A 128 -17.40 -20.16 10.00
C ILE A 128 -17.64 -18.77 9.47
N TRP A 129 -17.52 -17.77 10.35
CA TRP A 129 -17.68 -16.37 9.98
C TRP A 129 -16.35 -15.71 9.66
N CYS A 130 -16.17 -15.24 8.43
CA CYS A 130 -14.91 -14.70 7.92
C CYS A 130 -14.88 -13.16 7.86
N MET A 131 -16.02 -12.52 8.14
CA MET A 131 -16.10 -11.05 8.14
C MET A 131 -15.87 -10.49 9.54
N PRO A 132 -15.28 -9.29 9.68
CA PRO A 132 -15.03 -8.68 11.00
C PRO A 132 -16.34 -8.23 11.64
N GLU A 133 -16.68 -8.80 12.78
CA GLU A 133 -17.85 -8.42 13.56
C GLU A 133 -17.50 -7.36 14.60
N GLY A 134 -18.28 -6.26 14.62
CA GLY A 134 -18.10 -5.20 15.61
C GLY A 134 -16.82 -4.36 15.48
N HIS A 135 -15.98 -4.63 14.49
CA HIS A 135 -14.69 -3.97 14.27
C HIS A 135 -14.66 -3.00 13.08
N GLY A 136 -15.81 -2.54 12.61
CA GLY A 136 -15.89 -1.55 11.52
C GLY A 136 -15.14 -0.25 11.79
N ASP A 137 -14.96 0.12 13.05
CA ASP A 137 -14.13 1.26 13.44
C ASP A 137 -12.63 1.02 13.14
N LEU A 138 -12.12 -0.19 13.37
CA LEU A 138 -10.73 -0.53 13.08
C LEU A 138 -10.48 -0.48 11.58
N ILE A 139 -11.35 -1.13 10.78
CA ILE A 139 -11.28 -1.09 9.32
C ILE A 139 -11.33 0.34 8.79
N PHE A 140 -12.22 1.18 9.33
CA PHE A 140 -12.27 2.59 8.96
C PHE A 140 -10.93 3.30 9.19
N TRP A 141 -10.29 3.11 10.36
CA TRP A 141 -9.00 3.73 10.65
C TRP A 141 -7.87 3.15 9.82
N GLU A 142 -7.88 1.87 9.51
CA GLU A 142 -6.92 1.25 8.59
C GLU A 142 -7.06 1.80 7.17
N GLU A 143 -8.30 2.04 6.70
CA GLU A 143 -8.55 2.71 5.43
C GLU A 143 -8.08 4.16 5.43
N VAL A 144 -8.34 4.90 6.49
CA VAL A 144 -7.85 6.28 6.67
C VAL A 144 -6.33 6.31 6.62
N ILE A 145 -5.65 5.40 7.32
CA ILE A 145 -4.19 5.32 7.35
C ILE A 145 -3.65 4.97 5.97
N PHE A 146 -4.22 3.95 5.31
CA PHE A 146 -3.80 3.54 3.97
C PHE A 146 -4.00 4.66 2.96
N PHE A 147 -5.20 5.28 2.94
CA PHE A 147 -5.51 6.39 2.04
C PHE A 147 -4.61 7.60 2.28
N ALA A 148 -4.42 7.99 3.54
CA ALA A 148 -3.59 9.13 3.90
C ALA A 148 -2.10 8.91 3.55
N ALA A 149 -1.55 7.72 3.82
CA ALA A 149 -0.20 7.36 3.44
C ALA A 149 -0.05 7.34 1.91
N PHE A 150 -1.02 6.76 1.19
CA PHE A 150 -1.02 6.74 -0.28
C PHE A 150 -1.09 8.15 -0.87
N LEU A 151 -1.97 9.01 -0.34
CA LEU A 151 -2.08 10.41 -0.74
C LEU A 151 -0.81 11.19 -0.46
N MET A 152 -0.26 11.07 0.74
CA MET A 152 0.96 11.76 1.15
C MET A 152 2.12 11.42 0.22
N TRP A 153 2.40 10.14 -0.01
CA TRP A 153 3.47 9.72 -0.89
C TRP A 153 3.23 10.08 -2.36
N THR A 154 1.97 10.02 -2.83
CA THR A 154 1.61 10.43 -4.20
C THR A 154 1.81 11.92 -4.39
N TYR A 155 1.44 12.74 -3.42
CA TYR A 155 1.67 14.17 -3.45
C TYR A 155 3.15 14.51 -3.49
N PHE A 156 3.97 13.88 -2.64
CA PHE A 156 5.42 14.09 -2.66
C PHE A 156 6.08 13.59 -3.95
N ALA A 157 5.65 12.48 -4.51
CA ALA A 157 6.15 11.98 -5.79
C ALA A 157 5.84 12.94 -6.94
N GLY A 158 4.75 13.73 -6.84
CA GLY A 158 4.37 14.74 -7.80
C GLY A 158 5.36 15.92 -7.95
N PHE A 159 6.25 16.15 -6.97
CA PHE A 159 7.30 17.18 -7.09
C PHE A 159 8.45 16.75 -8.02
N HIS A 160 8.66 15.43 -8.20
CA HIS A 160 9.69 14.88 -9.09
C HIS A 160 9.14 13.70 -9.90
N PRO A 161 8.18 13.97 -10.81
CA PRO A 161 7.45 12.91 -11.52
C PRO A 161 8.25 12.26 -12.66
N GLN A 162 9.38 12.87 -13.08
CA GLN A 162 10.12 12.43 -14.25
C GLN A 162 10.74 11.05 -14.05
N ALA A 163 10.62 10.20 -15.06
CA ALA A 163 11.31 8.92 -15.16
C ALA A 163 12.74 9.11 -15.68
N TYR A 164 13.50 10.03 -15.06
CA TYR A 164 14.86 10.40 -15.43
C TYR A 164 15.83 10.19 -14.25
N GLY A 165 17.06 9.88 -14.58
CA GLY A 165 18.14 9.62 -13.62
C GLY A 165 18.14 8.20 -13.08
N THR A 166 19.34 7.66 -12.80
CA THR A 166 19.57 6.29 -12.35
C THR A 166 18.89 5.24 -13.25
N GLU A 167 18.15 4.29 -12.69
CA GLU A 167 17.47 3.21 -13.40
C GLU A 167 16.01 3.53 -13.76
N LYS A 168 15.50 4.72 -13.43
CA LYS A 168 14.09 5.07 -13.60
C LYS A 168 13.60 4.95 -15.04
N PHE A 169 14.42 5.35 -16.01
CA PHE A 169 14.07 5.25 -17.43
C PHE A 169 13.98 3.79 -17.90
N MET A 170 14.80 2.91 -17.34
CA MET A 170 14.76 1.47 -17.60
C MET A 170 13.46 0.86 -17.04
N ASP A 171 13.15 1.13 -15.78
CA ASP A 171 11.93 0.64 -15.13
C ASP A 171 10.67 1.11 -15.87
N TYR A 172 10.63 2.39 -16.23
CA TYR A 172 9.55 2.95 -17.03
C TYR A 172 9.46 2.29 -18.41
N GLY A 173 10.59 2.11 -19.06
CA GLY A 173 10.69 1.43 -20.35
C GLY A 173 10.19 -0.01 -20.30
N PHE A 174 10.55 -0.77 -19.25
CA PHE A 174 10.03 -2.13 -19.05
C PHE A 174 8.51 -2.14 -18.91
N MET A 175 7.93 -1.19 -18.17
CA MET A 175 6.48 -1.07 -18.08
C MET A 175 5.84 -0.79 -19.43
N GLU A 176 6.41 0.12 -20.23
CA GLU A 176 5.93 0.43 -21.58
C GLU A 176 6.07 -0.77 -22.53
N ALA A 177 7.18 -1.51 -22.47
CA ALA A 177 7.36 -2.73 -23.25
C ALA A 177 6.31 -3.80 -22.91
N MET A 178 6.08 -4.05 -21.62
CA MET A 178 5.07 -5.00 -21.15
C MET A 178 3.64 -4.54 -21.46
N MET A 179 3.37 -3.22 -21.42
CA MET A 179 2.05 -2.68 -21.75
C MET A 179 1.64 -2.97 -23.20
N ARG A 180 2.61 -2.90 -24.12
CA ARG A 180 2.44 -3.20 -25.56
C ARG A 180 2.53 -4.70 -25.88
N SER A 181 3.15 -5.50 -25.01
CA SER A 181 3.37 -6.92 -25.27
C SER A 181 2.13 -7.76 -24.99
N THR A 182 1.92 -8.79 -25.79
CA THR A 182 0.97 -9.87 -25.54
C THR A 182 1.61 -11.09 -24.90
N THR A 183 2.93 -11.09 -24.73
CA THR A 183 3.71 -12.19 -24.13
C THR A 183 4.57 -11.69 -22.98
N LEU A 184 4.89 -12.57 -22.03
CA LEU A 184 5.86 -12.33 -20.97
C LEU A 184 6.94 -13.40 -20.98
N PRO A 185 8.21 -13.04 -20.77
CA PRO A 185 8.74 -11.68 -20.73
C PRO A 185 8.50 -10.91 -22.04
N ALA A 186 8.35 -9.59 -21.95
CA ALA A 186 8.21 -8.72 -23.12
C ALA A 186 9.52 -8.65 -23.92
N THR A 187 9.46 -8.13 -25.16
CA THR A 187 10.66 -7.87 -25.96
C THR A 187 11.54 -6.83 -25.27
N ASP A 188 12.85 -7.07 -25.26
CA ASP A 188 13.83 -6.16 -24.67
C ASP A 188 13.88 -4.83 -25.41
N LEU A 189 14.13 -3.73 -24.68
CA LEU A 189 14.15 -2.37 -25.24
C LEU A 189 15.40 -2.08 -26.04
N TRP A 190 16.51 -2.68 -25.67
CA TRP A 190 17.83 -2.45 -26.26
C TRP A 190 18.27 -3.58 -27.18
N TYR A 191 17.62 -4.75 -27.07
CA TYR A 191 17.88 -5.91 -27.92
C TYR A 191 16.57 -6.49 -28.46
N SER A 192 16.11 -5.98 -29.58
CA SER A 192 14.81 -6.30 -30.18
C SER A 192 14.60 -7.77 -30.54
N GLN A 193 15.68 -8.56 -30.72
CA GLN A 193 15.62 -10.01 -30.96
C GLN A 193 15.48 -10.82 -29.66
N GLY A 194 15.71 -10.19 -28.51
CA GLY A 194 15.66 -10.81 -27.18
C GLY A 194 14.41 -10.48 -26.38
N LYS A 195 14.33 -11.08 -25.22
CA LYS A 195 13.31 -10.81 -24.21
C LYS A 195 13.95 -10.17 -22.99
N ILE A 196 13.18 -9.37 -22.24
CA ILE A 196 13.64 -8.79 -20.97
C ILE A 196 14.15 -9.91 -20.07
N ASN A 197 15.45 -9.93 -19.83
CA ASN A 197 16.15 -10.87 -18.96
C ASN A 197 16.69 -10.13 -17.73
N TYR A 198 15.77 -9.61 -16.91
CA TYR A 198 16.05 -8.84 -15.70
C TYR A 198 14.93 -9.04 -14.69
N TYR A 199 15.09 -8.55 -13.47
CA TYR A 199 14.03 -8.62 -12.48
C TYR A 199 12.94 -7.58 -12.78
N TYR A 200 11.91 -7.99 -13.49
CA TYR A 200 10.80 -7.15 -13.91
C TYR A 200 9.50 -7.37 -13.11
N GLY A 201 9.54 -8.17 -12.05
CA GLY A 201 8.33 -8.56 -11.31
C GLY A 201 7.57 -7.38 -10.70
N GLY A 202 8.28 -6.38 -10.15
CA GLY A 202 7.65 -5.16 -9.63
C GLY A 202 6.98 -4.35 -10.72
N GLN A 203 7.67 -4.12 -11.83
CA GLN A 203 7.15 -3.41 -13.00
C GLN A 203 5.98 -4.18 -13.64
N TYR A 204 6.03 -5.51 -13.63
CA TYR A 204 4.92 -6.36 -14.08
C TYR A 204 3.65 -6.11 -13.24
N PHE A 205 3.73 -6.12 -11.91
CA PHE A 205 2.57 -5.85 -11.07
C PHE A 205 2.00 -4.46 -11.29
N ALA A 206 2.86 -3.47 -11.54
CA ALA A 206 2.42 -2.13 -11.92
C ALA A 206 1.65 -2.14 -13.24
N VAL A 207 2.14 -2.87 -14.26
CA VAL A 207 1.46 -3.00 -15.57
C VAL A 207 0.16 -3.81 -15.44
N PHE A 208 0.14 -4.86 -14.63
CA PHE A 208 -1.07 -5.62 -14.32
C PHE A 208 -2.18 -4.71 -13.78
N LEU A 209 -1.88 -3.90 -12.75
CA LEU A 209 -2.83 -2.93 -12.20
C LEU A 209 -3.18 -1.83 -13.22
N THR A 210 -2.23 -1.40 -14.04
CA THR A 210 -2.46 -0.42 -15.13
C THR A 210 -3.46 -0.94 -16.16
N LYS A 211 -3.32 -2.22 -16.56
CA LYS A 211 -4.27 -2.88 -17.47
C LYS A 211 -5.65 -3.02 -16.83
N LEU A 212 -5.75 -3.46 -15.56
CA LEU A 212 -7.02 -3.58 -14.84
C LEU A 212 -7.73 -2.25 -14.66
N SER A 213 -7.00 -1.18 -14.38
CA SER A 213 -7.54 0.16 -14.18
C SER A 213 -7.73 0.95 -15.48
N VAL A 214 -7.34 0.40 -16.63
CA VAL A 214 -7.39 1.05 -17.94
C VAL A 214 -6.74 2.45 -17.91
N THR A 215 -5.60 2.55 -17.24
CA THR A 215 -4.84 3.79 -17.06
C THR A 215 -3.58 3.81 -17.93
N LYS A 216 -2.76 4.86 -17.83
CA LYS A 216 -1.53 5.03 -18.62
C LYS A 216 -0.30 4.85 -17.75
N VAL A 217 0.74 4.21 -18.30
CA VAL A 217 2.04 3.99 -17.63
C VAL A 217 2.65 5.30 -17.13
N ALA A 218 2.52 6.40 -17.88
CA ALA A 218 3.00 7.72 -17.49
C ALA A 218 2.53 8.18 -16.10
N LYS A 219 1.33 7.76 -15.67
CA LYS A 219 0.80 8.05 -14.33
C LYS A 219 1.12 6.91 -13.35
N THR A 220 0.96 5.66 -13.78
CA THR A 220 1.03 4.50 -12.91
C THR A 220 2.43 4.09 -12.51
N TYR A 221 3.46 4.51 -13.25
CA TYR A 221 4.86 4.35 -12.87
C TYR A 221 5.15 4.96 -11.48
N ASN A 222 4.79 6.23 -11.30
CA ASN A 222 4.96 6.88 -10.00
C ASN A 222 3.96 6.37 -8.96
N LEU A 223 2.72 6.10 -9.38
CA LEU A 223 1.66 5.66 -8.50
C LEU A 223 1.94 4.30 -7.85
N MET A 224 2.57 3.36 -8.57
CA MET A 224 2.93 2.06 -8.00
C MET A 224 3.89 2.17 -6.83
N ARG A 225 4.91 3.04 -6.92
CA ARG A 225 5.88 3.26 -5.84
C ARG A 225 5.19 3.78 -4.58
N THR A 226 4.30 4.74 -4.74
CA THR A 226 3.56 5.36 -3.64
C THR A 226 2.50 4.42 -3.06
N PHE A 227 1.93 3.56 -3.90
CA PHE A 227 1.01 2.51 -3.50
C PHE A 227 1.70 1.44 -2.62
N VAL A 228 2.90 1.00 -3.01
CA VAL A 228 3.72 0.10 -2.20
C VAL A 228 4.12 0.76 -0.87
N ALA A 229 4.47 2.05 -0.89
CA ALA A 229 4.79 2.80 0.32
C ALA A 229 3.59 2.91 1.29
N ALA A 230 2.37 3.02 0.75
CA ALA A 230 1.15 2.97 1.57
C ALA A 230 0.95 1.61 2.26
N PHE A 231 1.22 0.50 1.57
CA PHE A 231 1.23 -0.83 2.18
C PHE A 231 2.36 -0.97 3.21
N ALA A 232 3.54 -0.43 2.94
CA ALA A 232 4.66 -0.44 3.88
C ALA A 232 4.35 0.34 5.17
N PHE A 233 3.37 1.23 5.16
CA PHE A 233 2.86 1.88 6.36
C PHE A 233 1.72 1.08 7.01
N ALA A 234 0.70 0.72 6.24
CA ALA A 234 -0.56 0.19 6.77
C ALA A 234 -0.44 -1.28 7.25
N MET A 235 0.38 -2.11 6.60
CA MET A 235 0.57 -3.50 7.04
C MET A 235 1.28 -3.63 8.39
N PRO A 236 2.41 -2.95 8.65
CA PRO A 236 3.02 -2.95 9.97
C PRO A 236 2.11 -2.34 11.04
N PHE A 237 1.32 -1.30 10.69
CA PHE A 237 0.32 -0.77 11.59
C PHE A 237 -0.66 -1.85 12.04
N SER A 238 -1.31 -2.54 11.10
CA SER A 238 -2.31 -3.57 11.39
C SER A 238 -1.70 -4.73 12.18
N LEU A 239 -0.52 -5.22 11.76
CA LEU A 239 0.17 -6.34 12.42
C LEU A 239 0.51 -6.00 13.87
N VAL A 240 1.19 -4.88 14.12
CA VAL A 240 1.65 -4.52 15.48
C VAL A 240 0.46 -4.09 16.35
N TYR A 241 -0.54 -3.42 15.78
CA TYR A 241 -1.80 -3.16 16.47
C TYR A 241 -2.40 -4.47 17.03
N GLN A 242 -2.51 -5.50 16.19
CA GLN A 242 -3.07 -6.79 16.60
C GLN A 242 -2.20 -7.49 17.66
N MET A 243 -0.89 -7.55 17.46
CA MET A 243 0.04 -8.16 18.42
C MET A 243 -0.06 -7.52 19.82
N VAL A 244 -0.07 -6.20 19.88
CA VAL A 244 -0.16 -5.46 21.16
C VAL A 244 -1.55 -5.60 21.77
N ARG A 245 -2.61 -5.56 20.95
CA ARG A 245 -3.98 -5.80 21.41
C ARG A 245 -4.14 -7.16 22.05
N ASP A 246 -3.61 -8.21 21.45
CA ASP A 246 -3.69 -9.58 21.97
C ASP A 246 -2.86 -9.73 23.23
N ARG A 247 -1.66 -9.14 23.29
CA ARG A 247 -0.82 -9.13 24.50
C ARG A 247 -1.50 -8.42 25.67
N MET A 248 -2.29 -7.40 25.40
CA MET A 248 -3.00 -6.60 26.39
C MET A 248 -4.46 -7.05 26.57
N TYR A 249 -4.84 -8.23 26.10
CA TYR A 249 -6.22 -8.71 26.21
C TYR A 249 -6.68 -8.69 27.66
N GLY A 250 -7.91 -8.17 27.92
CA GLY A 250 -8.45 -7.97 29.27
C GLY A 250 -7.93 -6.76 30.02
N GLN A 251 -6.85 -6.09 29.56
CA GLN A 251 -6.25 -4.92 30.23
C GLN A 251 -6.59 -3.58 29.55
N LEU A 252 -7.31 -3.60 28.42
CA LEU A 252 -7.58 -2.42 27.59
C LEU A 252 -8.70 -1.54 28.18
N THR A 253 -8.42 -0.89 29.32
CA THR A 253 -9.34 0.04 29.99
C THR A 253 -8.75 1.45 30.03
N GLY A 254 -9.60 2.47 30.03
CA GLY A 254 -9.18 3.87 30.14
C GLY A 254 -8.11 4.25 29.10
N LYS A 255 -7.02 4.86 29.55
CA LYS A 255 -5.89 5.30 28.70
C LYS A 255 -5.15 4.13 28.01
N LYS A 256 -5.20 2.91 28.53
CA LYS A 256 -4.56 1.73 27.92
C LYS A 256 -5.17 1.34 26.57
N ARG A 257 -6.39 1.79 26.27
CA ARG A 257 -7.02 1.59 24.93
C ARG A 257 -6.26 2.25 23.78
N CYS A 258 -5.46 3.28 24.07
CA CYS A 258 -4.66 3.96 23.05
C CYS A 258 -3.32 3.26 22.74
N VAL A 259 -2.91 2.27 23.54
CA VAL A 259 -1.60 1.61 23.38
C VAL A 259 -1.51 0.83 22.05
N PRO A 260 -2.45 -0.05 21.68
CA PRO A 260 -2.38 -0.76 20.40
C PRO A 260 -2.32 0.17 19.18
N PRO A 261 -3.19 1.19 19.01
CA PRO A 261 -3.09 2.09 17.87
C PRO A 261 -1.81 2.91 17.85
N MET A 262 -1.29 3.34 19.01
CA MET A 262 -0.01 4.05 19.07
C MET A 262 1.16 3.16 18.68
N ALA A 263 1.19 1.91 19.16
CA ALA A 263 2.21 0.95 18.76
C ALA A 263 2.17 0.65 17.26
N GLY A 264 0.97 0.47 16.70
CA GLY A 264 0.78 0.30 15.26
C GLY A 264 1.28 1.50 14.46
N LEU A 265 0.94 2.74 14.86
CA LEU A 265 1.44 3.95 14.23
C LEU A 265 2.96 4.05 14.31
N THR A 266 3.56 3.75 15.44
CA THR A 266 5.02 3.73 15.60
C THR A 266 5.65 2.74 14.62
N ALA A 267 5.09 1.54 14.46
CA ALA A 267 5.58 0.54 13.52
C ALA A 267 5.48 1.01 12.06
N GLY A 268 4.34 1.58 11.66
CA GLY A 268 4.14 2.14 10.33
C GLY A 268 5.12 3.28 10.02
N ILE A 269 5.30 4.21 10.95
CA ILE A 269 6.28 5.31 10.85
C ILE A 269 7.70 4.76 10.76
N SER A 270 8.06 3.82 11.64
CA SER A 270 9.42 3.26 11.68
C SER A 270 9.78 2.54 10.39
N LEU A 271 8.85 1.78 9.79
CA LEU A 271 9.14 1.06 8.55
C LEU A 271 9.13 1.97 7.32
N SER A 272 8.18 2.91 7.22
CA SER A 272 7.98 3.68 6.00
C SER A 272 8.71 5.01 5.94
N LEU A 273 9.04 5.62 7.11
CA LEU A 273 9.65 6.94 7.19
C LEU A 273 11.04 6.94 7.84
N ALA A 274 11.34 5.97 8.71
CA ALA A 274 12.65 5.88 9.33
C ALA A 274 13.66 5.30 8.32
N GLY A 275 14.43 6.17 7.69
CA GLY A 275 15.58 5.78 6.86
C GLY A 275 16.75 5.29 7.70
N ASN A 276 17.89 5.09 7.04
CA ASN A 276 19.14 4.66 7.67
C ASN A 276 19.82 5.75 8.54
N GLY A 277 19.20 6.90 8.76
CA GLY A 277 19.77 8.02 9.51
C GLY A 277 20.90 8.80 8.83
N HIS A 278 21.41 8.31 7.70
CA HIS A 278 22.52 8.89 6.96
C HIS A 278 22.30 10.37 6.64
N TYR A 279 21.08 10.73 6.17
CA TYR A 279 20.74 12.11 5.89
C TYR A 279 20.85 13.02 7.12
N ILE A 280 20.35 12.56 8.28
CA ILE A 280 20.40 13.32 9.54
C ILE A 280 21.84 13.53 9.96
N VAL A 281 22.65 12.46 9.92
CA VAL A 281 24.06 12.51 10.31
C VAL A 281 24.86 13.45 9.40
N TYR A 282 24.77 13.27 8.09
CA TYR A 282 25.63 14.02 7.15
C TYR A 282 25.12 15.42 6.83
N ARG A 283 23.81 15.66 6.91
CA ARG A 283 23.25 16.99 6.59
C ARG A 283 23.16 17.92 7.81
N TRP A 284 22.98 17.37 9.00
CA TRP A 284 22.74 18.18 10.19
C TRP A 284 23.78 17.98 11.28
N VAL A 285 24.06 16.72 11.66
CA VAL A 285 24.95 16.44 12.81
C VAL A 285 26.41 16.74 12.47
N LEU A 286 26.90 16.23 11.35
CA LEU A 286 28.30 16.41 10.94
C LEU A 286 28.65 17.87 10.68
N PRO A 287 27.89 18.66 9.90
CA PRO A 287 28.14 20.09 9.74
C PRO A 287 28.06 20.87 11.06
N TRP A 288 27.20 20.48 11.97
CA TRP A 288 27.12 21.09 13.29
C TRP A 288 28.39 20.82 14.12
N ILE A 289 28.88 19.58 14.14
CA ILE A 289 30.14 19.21 14.81
C ILE A 289 31.34 19.95 14.18
N GLN A 290 31.44 19.99 12.84
CA GLN A 290 32.48 20.70 12.11
C GLN A 290 32.49 22.19 12.46
N LYS A 291 31.31 22.81 12.52
CA LYS A 291 31.22 24.22 12.94
C LYS A 291 31.62 24.44 14.40
N LEU A 292 31.38 23.51 15.31
CA LEU A 292 31.83 23.58 16.69
C LEU A 292 33.37 23.45 16.79
N GLN A 293 33.99 22.74 15.87
CA GLN A 293 35.46 22.56 15.78
C GLN A 293 36.16 23.71 15.01
N GLY A 294 35.41 24.74 14.57
CA GLY A 294 35.98 25.88 13.84
C GLY A 294 36.33 25.58 12.39
N GLY A 295 35.87 24.45 11.81
CA GLY A 295 36.05 24.09 10.42
C GLY A 295 34.91 24.63 9.52
N GLU A 296 35.20 24.75 8.22
CA GLU A 296 34.14 24.99 7.22
C GLU A 296 33.27 23.74 7.07
N SER A 297 31.94 23.93 7.08
CA SER A 297 31.01 22.81 6.89
C SER A 297 30.95 22.45 5.40
N ASP A 298 31.48 21.31 5.01
CA ASP A 298 31.19 20.74 3.69
C ASP A 298 29.77 20.17 3.69
N SER A 299 28.88 20.89 2.99
CA SER A 299 27.46 20.52 2.85
C SER A 299 27.21 19.57 1.67
N GLY A 300 28.25 18.91 1.18
CA GLY A 300 28.22 18.05 0.00
C GLY A 300 27.44 16.74 0.12
N TYR A 301 26.39 16.71 0.97
CA TYR A 301 25.50 15.55 1.03
C TYR A 301 24.74 15.39 -0.28
N TRP A 302 24.90 14.23 -0.90
CA TRP A 302 24.14 13.82 -2.04
C TRP A 302 23.27 12.60 -1.69
N PHE A 303 21.96 12.66 -1.96
CA PHE A 303 21.00 11.63 -1.56
C PHE A 303 21.39 10.19 -1.96
N PRO A 304 21.95 9.92 -3.16
CA PRO A 304 22.44 8.59 -3.51
C PRO A 304 23.50 8.01 -2.60
N ASP A 305 24.27 8.83 -1.87
CA ASP A 305 25.29 8.34 -0.94
C ASP A 305 24.66 7.51 0.19
N ALA A 306 23.43 7.80 0.59
CA ALA A 306 22.71 7.04 1.60
C ALA A 306 22.34 5.62 1.14
N THR A 307 22.18 5.40 -0.16
CA THR A 307 21.72 4.13 -0.75
C THR A 307 22.83 3.36 -1.47
N ARG A 308 23.91 4.06 -1.86
CA ARG A 308 25.00 3.54 -2.70
C ARG A 308 26.40 3.82 -2.14
N SER A 309 26.53 3.94 -0.83
CA SER A 309 27.79 4.30 -0.16
C SER A 309 28.99 3.42 -0.55
N VAL A 310 28.76 2.19 -1.02
CA VAL A 310 29.81 1.25 -1.42
C VAL A 310 30.37 1.53 -2.83
N SER A 311 29.59 2.14 -3.73
CA SER A 311 29.98 2.33 -5.13
C SER A 311 30.86 3.56 -5.36
N TYR A 312 30.81 4.58 -4.50
CA TYR A 312 31.52 5.85 -4.71
C TYR A 312 32.95 5.88 -4.17
N THR A 313 33.28 5.05 -3.20
CA THR A 313 34.66 4.93 -2.70
C THR A 313 35.65 4.39 -3.74
N HIS A 314 35.15 3.65 -4.76
CA HIS A 314 35.99 3.11 -5.83
C HIS A 314 36.10 4.00 -7.07
N LEU A 315 35.24 5.02 -7.22
CA LEU A 315 35.27 5.93 -8.38
C LEU A 315 36.06 7.22 -8.15
N ARG A 316 36.57 7.45 -6.93
CA ARG A 316 37.48 8.57 -6.58
C ARG A 316 38.93 8.15 -6.28
N ALA A 317 39.31 6.91 -6.56
CA ALA A 317 40.69 6.43 -6.44
C ALA A 317 41.42 6.50 -7.77
#